data_ac2cba5e0145c371363246208d5d988e
#
_entry.id   ac2cba5e0145c371363246208d5d988e
#
_cell.length_a   1.000
_cell.length_b   1.000
_cell.length_c   1.000
_cell.angle_alpha   90.00
_cell.angle_beta   90.00
_cell.angle_gamma   90.00
#
_symmetry.space_group_name_H-M   'P 1'
#
loop_
_entity.id
_entity.type
_entity.pdbx_description
1 polymer ?
#
loop_
_entity_poly.entity_id
_entity_poly.type
_entity_poly.pdbx_seq_one_letter_code
_entity_poly.pdbx_strand_id
1 'polypeptide(L)'
;MTLTARISLLAASAVLLTGMFHNHLVKATPSAGETLSASPAEIRLWFNERPEIPFTSVTLLRADSSKIVTIKAIATTDSLAVAALLPSPLPPGDYLVNWRTASRDGHAIRGTYGFSISP
;
A
#
# COMPACT_ATOMS: atom_id res chain seq x y z
N MET A 1 -27.28 -36.11 26.60
CA MET A 1 -26.44 -36.83 25.65
C MET A 1 -26.10 -36.06 24.38
N THR A 2 -26.32 -34.77 24.33
CA THR A 2 -26.05 -33.95 23.14
C THR A 2 -25.32 -32.67 23.48
N LEU A 3 -24.59 -32.62 24.61
CA LEU A 3 -23.88 -31.44 25.08
C LEU A 3 -22.47 -31.27 24.49
N THR A 4 -21.96 -32.29 23.79
CA THR A 4 -20.60 -32.27 23.25
C THR A 4 -20.49 -31.64 21.87
N ALA A 5 -21.60 -31.39 21.17
CA ALA A 5 -21.59 -30.82 19.83
C ALA A 5 -21.63 -29.28 19.79
N ARG A 6 -21.79 -28.62 20.94
CA ARG A 6 -21.96 -27.17 21.00
C ARG A 6 -20.68 -26.37 21.27
N ILE A 7 -19.59 -27.04 21.61
CA ILE A 7 -18.33 -26.38 22.01
C ILE A 7 -17.39 -26.11 20.83
N SER A 8 -17.57 -26.83 19.71
CA SER A 8 -16.70 -26.69 18.55
C SER A 8 -17.00 -25.50 17.65
N LEU A 9 -18.13 -24.83 17.81
CA LEU A 9 -18.51 -23.66 16.97
C LEU A 9 -17.97 -22.33 17.47
N LEU A 10 -17.54 -22.23 18.73
CA LEU A 10 -17.03 -21.00 19.33
C LEU A 10 -15.53 -20.77 19.05
N ALA A 11 -14.79 -21.83 18.72
CA ALA A 11 -13.36 -21.71 18.42
C ALA A 11 -13.08 -21.20 17.00
N ALA A 12 -14.02 -21.38 16.05
CA ALA A 12 -13.84 -20.95 14.66
C ALA A 12 -14.03 -19.45 14.46
N SER A 13 -14.81 -18.76 15.31
CA SER A 13 -15.04 -17.33 15.18
C SER A 13 -13.89 -16.48 15.74
N ALA A 14 -13.06 -17.01 16.65
CA ALA A 14 -11.90 -16.27 17.19
C ALA A 14 -10.74 -16.18 16.20
N VAL A 15 -10.60 -17.13 15.28
CA VAL A 15 -9.52 -17.14 14.27
C VAL A 15 -9.78 -16.13 13.15
N LEU A 16 -11.03 -15.86 12.83
CA LEU A 16 -11.40 -14.86 11.79
C LEU A 16 -11.16 -13.42 12.24
N LEU A 17 -11.19 -13.13 13.55
CA LEU A 17 -10.97 -11.78 14.08
C LEU A 17 -9.52 -11.35 14.09
N THR A 18 -8.55 -12.28 14.18
CA THR A 18 -7.12 -11.96 14.20
C THR A 18 -6.59 -11.50 12.83
N GLY A 19 -7.22 -11.91 11.71
CA GLY A 19 -6.86 -11.46 10.36
C GLY A 19 -7.26 -10.03 10.04
N MET A 20 -8.13 -9.40 10.86
CA MET A 20 -8.62 -8.04 10.62
C MET A 20 -7.70 -6.94 11.16
N PHE A 21 -6.66 -7.29 11.92
CA PHE A 21 -5.77 -6.33 12.58
C PHE A 21 -4.44 -6.10 11.85
N HIS A 22 -4.25 -6.72 10.69
CA HIS A 22 -3.05 -6.49 9.89
C HIS A 22 -3.15 -5.17 9.12
N ASN A 23 -2.06 -4.41 9.15
CA ASN A 23 -1.96 -3.20 8.35
C ASN A 23 -2.04 -3.55 6.86
N HIS A 24 -2.79 -2.77 6.10
CA HIS A 24 -2.89 -2.93 4.65
C HIS A 24 -3.17 -1.59 3.98
N LEU A 25 -2.88 -1.54 2.68
CA LEU A 25 -3.18 -0.38 1.85
C LEU A 25 -4.69 -0.31 1.63
N VAL A 26 -5.27 0.85 1.94
CA VAL A 26 -6.71 1.10 1.78
C VAL A 26 -6.99 1.85 0.49
N LYS A 27 -6.12 2.78 0.12
CA LYS A 27 -6.30 3.67 -1.03
C LYS A 27 -4.95 4.17 -1.51
N ALA A 28 -4.85 4.48 -2.79
CA ALA A 28 -3.66 5.09 -3.38
C ALA A 28 -4.07 6.13 -4.43
N THR A 29 -3.23 7.15 -4.61
CA THR A 29 -3.30 8.07 -5.76
C THR A 29 -1.90 8.21 -6.38
N PRO A 30 -1.74 7.94 -7.67
CA PRO A 30 -2.75 7.38 -8.59
C PRO A 30 -3.27 6.05 -8.08
N SER A 31 -4.52 5.71 -8.40
CA SER A 31 -5.12 4.43 -8.01
C SER A 31 -4.72 3.31 -8.97
N ALA A 32 -4.90 2.07 -8.52
CA ALA A 32 -4.59 0.90 -9.33
C ALA A 32 -5.40 0.89 -10.63
N GLY A 33 -4.71 0.78 -11.76
CA GLY A 33 -5.33 0.76 -13.09
C GLY A 33 -5.74 2.12 -13.64
N GLU A 34 -5.49 3.21 -12.92
CA GLU A 34 -5.85 4.56 -13.36
C GLU A 34 -4.98 5.01 -14.53
N THR A 35 -5.58 5.72 -15.47
CA THR A 35 -4.88 6.42 -16.55
C THR A 35 -4.97 7.92 -16.31
N LEU A 36 -3.81 8.56 -16.15
CA LEU A 36 -3.69 9.99 -15.92
C LEU A 36 -3.43 10.69 -17.25
N SER A 37 -3.83 11.97 -17.34
CA SER A 37 -3.52 12.82 -18.51
C SER A 37 -2.20 13.58 -18.34
N ALA A 38 -1.60 13.57 -17.15
CA ALA A 38 -0.35 14.25 -16.86
C ALA A 38 0.38 13.53 -15.75
N SER A 39 1.70 13.76 -15.62
CA SER A 39 2.49 13.19 -14.55
C SER A 39 1.99 13.66 -13.18
N PRO A 40 1.81 12.75 -12.22
CA PRO A 40 1.50 13.15 -10.86
C PRO A 40 2.72 13.79 -10.20
N ALA A 41 2.50 14.67 -9.23
CA ALA A 41 3.58 15.26 -8.44
C ALA A 41 4.07 14.29 -7.35
N GLU A 42 3.20 13.40 -6.89
CA GLU A 42 3.46 12.48 -5.79
C GLU A 42 2.67 11.19 -5.95
N ILE A 43 3.16 10.15 -5.27
CA ILE A 43 2.40 8.93 -4.99
C ILE A 43 1.94 9.06 -3.55
N ARG A 44 0.63 8.97 -3.30
CA ARG A 44 0.07 9.02 -1.96
C ARG A 44 -0.58 7.70 -1.62
N LEU A 45 -0.28 7.19 -0.42
CA LEU A 45 -0.76 5.90 0.05
C LEU A 45 -1.48 6.08 1.39
N TRP A 46 -2.65 5.46 1.53
CA TRP A 46 -3.43 5.43 2.77
C TRP A 46 -3.48 4.01 3.31
N PHE A 47 -3.22 3.87 4.59
CA PHE A 47 -3.24 2.59 5.30
C PHE A 47 -4.35 2.57 6.34
N ASN A 48 -4.75 1.38 6.76
CA ASN A 48 -5.74 1.23 7.85
C ASN A 48 -5.15 1.50 9.23
N GLU A 49 -3.83 1.48 9.36
CA GLU A 49 -3.09 1.81 10.58
C GLU A 49 -1.97 2.80 10.25
N ARG A 50 -1.52 3.55 11.24
CA ARG A 50 -0.41 4.48 11.06
C ARG A 50 0.84 3.73 10.59
N PRO A 51 1.38 4.04 9.42
CA PRO A 51 2.62 3.45 8.94
C PRO A 51 3.83 4.03 9.69
N GLU A 52 4.87 3.23 9.81
CA GLU A 52 6.15 3.67 10.34
C GLU A 52 6.92 4.40 9.23
N ILE A 53 6.95 5.72 9.28
CA ILE A 53 7.52 6.56 8.22
C ILE A 53 8.97 6.19 7.87
N PRO A 54 9.89 5.96 8.84
CA PRO A 54 11.28 5.61 8.52
C PRO A 54 11.42 4.32 7.70
N PHE A 55 10.41 3.44 7.75
CA PHE A 55 10.41 2.16 7.04
C PHE A 55 9.47 2.15 5.83
N THR A 56 9.00 3.32 5.40
CA THR A 56 8.05 3.43 4.30
C THR A 56 8.71 4.04 3.08
N SER A 57 8.62 3.33 1.97
CA SER A 57 9.20 3.77 0.69
C SER A 57 8.36 3.31 -0.49
N VAL A 58 8.55 3.99 -1.60
CA VAL A 58 7.94 3.68 -2.89
C VAL A 58 9.06 3.51 -3.91
N THR A 59 9.05 2.40 -4.62
CA THR A 59 9.90 2.19 -5.79
C THR A 59 9.04 2.27 -7.03
N LEU A 60 9.37 3.18 -7.91
CA LEU A 60 8.68 3.36 -9.17
C LEU A 60 9.44 2.60 -10.26
N LEU A 61 8.72 1.83 -11.07
CA LEU A 61 9.27 1.01 -12.14
C LEU A 61 8.51 1.26 -13.43
N ARG A 62 9.17 0.99 -14.56
CA ARG A 62 8.49 0.88 -15.85
C ARG A 62 7.76 -0.46 -15.95
N ALA A 63 6.90 -0.60 -16.95
CA ALA A 63 6.15 -1.83 -17.18
C ALA A 63 7.03 -3.08 -17.36
N ASP A 64 8.26 -2.91 -17.86
CA ASP A 64 9.24 -3.99 -18.00
C ASP A 64 9.98 -4.33 -16.70
N SER A 65 9.53 -3.76 -15.58
CA SER A 65 10.12 -3.89 -14.24
C SER A 65 11.49 -3.24 -14.06
N SER A 66 11.96 -2.43 -15.02
CA SER A 66 13.16 -1.64 -14.82
C SER A 66 12.90 -0.51 -13.83
N LYS A 67 13.79 -0.38 -12.84
CA LYS A 67 13.64 0.61 -11.77
C LYS A 67 13.92 2.02 -12.30
N ILE A 68 13.04 2.95 -11.95
CA ILE A 68 13.23 4.38 -12.21
C ILE A 68 13.84 5.06 -10.98
N VAL A 69 13.18 4.95 -9.82
CA VAL A 69 13.59 5.63 -8.60
C VAL A 69 12.98 4.96 -7.39
N THR A 70 13.70 4.98 -6.26
CA THR A 70 13.14 4.66 -4.94
C THR A 70 13.06 5.95 -4.13
N ILE A 71 11.89 6.20 -3.57
CA ILE A 71 11.57 7.43 -2.85
C ILE A 71 11.19 7.07 -1.41
N LYS A 72 11.83 7.73 -0.45
CA LYS A 72 11.40 7.64 0.95
C LYS A 72 10.11 8.42 1.13
N ALA A 73 9.14 7.80 1.79
CA ALA A 73 7.88 8.46 2.08
C ALA A 73 8.05 9.50 3.18
N ILE A 74 7.23 10.53 3.11
CA ILE A 74 7.13 11.58 4.11
C ILE A 74 5.74 11.57 4.74
N ALA A 75 5.66 12.12 5.95
CA ALA A 75 4.39 12.28 6.66
C ALA A 75 3.50 13.30 5.94
N THR A 76 2.21 13.14 6.10
CA THR A 76 1.18 14.09 5.64
C THR A 76 0.38 14.60 6.84
N THR A 77 -0.56 15.50 6.59
CA THR A 77 -1.49 15.95 7.65
C THR A 77 -2.44 14.83 8.11
N ASP A 78 -2.62 13.79 7.30
CA ASP A 78 -3.35 12.59 7.67
C ASP A 78 -2.36 11.54 8.20
N SER A 79 -2.52 11.15 9.47
CA SER A 79 -1.60 10.20 10.11
C SER A 79 -1.63 8.79 9.49
N LEU A 80 -2.66 8.47 8.70
CA LEU A 80 -2.79 7.19 8.01
C LEU A 80 -2.22 7.24 6.59
N ALA A 81 -1.82 8.41 6.11
CA ALA A 81 -1.33 8.61 4.75
C ALA A 81 0.13 9.03 4.73
N VAL A 82 0.82 8.56 3.71
CA VAL A 82 2.19 8.97 3.38
C VAL A 82 2.24 9.50 1.95
N ALA A 83 3.22 10.33 1.66
CA ALA A 83 3.47 10.84 0.31
C ALA A 83 4.89 10.51 -0.11
N ALA A 84 5.05 10.07 -1.37
CA ALA A 84 6.34 9.90 -2.01
C ALA A 84 6.43 10.92 -3.15
N LEU A 85 7.25 11.96 -2.97
CA LEU A 85 7.36 13.06 -3.92
C LEU A 85 8.21 12.63 -5.11
N LEU A 86 7.67 12.75 -6.31
CA LEU A 86 8.42 12.43 -7.53
C LEU A 86 9.49 13.49 -7.79
N PRO A 87 10.76 13.10 -7.98
CA PRO A 87 11.84 14.06 -8.19
C PRO A 87 11.78 14.75 -9.54
N SER A 88 11.11 14.15 -10.52
CA SER A 88 10.93 14.73 -11.86
C SER A 88 9.65 14.19 -12.50
N PRO A 89 9.05 14.93 -13.46
CA PRO A 89 7.88 14.45 -14.16
C PRO A 89 8.17 13.15 -14.94
N LEU A 90 7.14 12.32 -15.06
CA LEU A 90 7.19 11.06 -15.80
C LEU A 90 6.64 11.26 -17.21
N PRO A 91 7.30 10.71 -18.24
CA PRO A 91 6.74 10.69 -19.58
C PRO A 91 5.52 9.78 -19.66
N PRO A 92 4.70 9.92 -20.74
CA PRO A 92 3.62 8.97 -20.99
C PRO A 92 4.13 7.53 -21.01
N GLY A 93 3.31 6.60 -20.51
CA GLY A 93 3.67 5.19 -20.44
C GLY A 93 2.97 4.48 -19.30
N ASP A 94 3.32 3.21 -19.12
CA ASP A 94 2.79 2.35 -18.07
C ASP A 94 3.83 2.22 -16.96
N TYR A 95 3.37 2.31 -15.71
CA TYR A 95 4.23 2.31 -14.54
C TYR A 95 3.74 1.33 -13.48
N LEU A 96 4.69 0.83 -12.69
CA LEU A 96 4.43 0.02 -11.52
C LEU A 96 4.90 0.77 -10.27
N VAL A 97 4.11 0.67 -9.22
CA VAL A 97 4.43 1.21 -7.89
C VAL A 97 4.63 0.03 -6.95
N ASN A 98 5.86 -0.17 -6.51
CA ASN A 98 6.16 -1.10 -5.43
C ASN A 98 6.26 -0.28 -4.15
N TRP A 99 5.42 -0.57 -3.17
CA TRP A 99 5.47 0.11 -1.89
C TRP A 99 5.85 -0.84 -0.78
N ARG A 100 6.47 -0.29 0.24
CA ARG A 100 6.87 -1.01 1.44
C ARG A 100 6.61 -0.13 2.65
N THR A 101 6.12 -0.74 3.71
CA THR A 101 5.97 -0.09 5.02
C THR A 101 6.20 -1.11 6.12
N ALA A 102 6.14 -0.68 7.37
CA ALA A 102 6.15 -1.55 8.53
C ALA A 102 5.03 -1.12 9.47
N SER A 103 4.46 -2.10 10.17
CA SER A 103 3.52 -1.86 11.25
C SER A 103 4.27 -1.66 12.57
N ARG A 104 3.53 -1.24 13.62
CA ARG A 104 4.10 -0.97 14.94
C ARG A 104 4.81 -2.17 15.57
N ASP A 105 4.39 -3.38 15.21
CA ASP A 105 5.00 -4.63 15.68
C ASP A 105 6.29 -5.00 14.91
N GLY A 106 6.70 -4.20 13.93
CA GLY A 106 7.91 -4.41 13.15
C GLY A 106 7.74 -5.30 11.92
N HIS A 107 6.55 -5.81 11.63
CA HIS A 107 6.33 -6.59 10.42
C HIS A 107 6.35 -5.70 9.17
N ALA A 108 7.17 -6.09 8.19
CA ALA A 108 7.20 -5.44 6.89
C ALA A 108 5.99 -5.88 6.04
N ILE A 109 5.38 -4.90 5.38
CA ILE A 109 4.24 -5.09 4.50
C ILE A 109 4.58 -4.49 3.16
N ARG A 110 4.22 -5.17 2.07
CA ARG A 110 4.57 -4.78 0.70
C ARG A 110 3.39 -4.96 -0.22
N GLY A 111 3.40 -4.20 -1.30
CA GLY A 111 2.42 -4.36 -2.36
C GLY A 111 2.90 -3.75 -3.66
N THR A 112 2.19 -4.07 -4.72
CA THR A 112 2.47 -3.56 -6.06
C THR A 112 1.15 -3.25 -6.75
N TYR A 113 1.10 -2.13 -7.46
CA TYR A 113 0.01 -1.82 -8.37
C TYR A 113 0.53 -1.02 -9.56
N GLY A 114 -0.27 -0.91 -10.60
CA GLY A 114 0.08 -0.18 -11.82
C GLY A 114 -0.83 0.99 -12.08
N PHE A 115 -0.29 2.00 -12.78
CA PHE A 115 -1.03 3.10 -13.35
C PHE A 115 -0.39 3.50 -14.68
N SER A 116 -1.07 4.34 -15.45
CA SER A 116 -0.61 4.78 -16.76
C SER A 116 -0.71 6.29 -16.89
N ILE A 117 0.11 6.86 -17.76
CA ILE A 117 0.01 8.25 -18.19
C ILE A 117 -0.21 8.22 -19.69
N SER A 118 -1.32 8.84 -20.14
CA SER A 118 -1.64 8.89 -21.57
C SER A 118 -0.73 9.86 -22.31
N PRO A 119 -0.48 9.59 -23.61
CA PRO A 119 0.27 10.52 -24.45
C PRO A 119 -0.37 11.88 -24.59
#